data_7ce26646e130517ad27d6496032298b0
#
_entry.id   7ce26646e130517ad27d6496032298b0
#
_cell.length_a   1.000
_cell.length_b   1.000
_cell.length_c   1.000
_cell.angle_alpha   90.00
_cell.angle_beta   90.00
_cell.angle_gamma   90.00
#
_symmetry.space_group_name_H-M   'P 1'
#
loop_
_entity.id
_entity.type
_entity.pdbx_description
1 polymer ?
#
loop_
_entity_poly.entity_id
_entity_poly.type
_entity_poly.pdbx_seq_one_letter_code
_entity_poly.pdbx_strand_id
1 'polypeptide(L)'
;VGGGDTACEEAMYLAGLAKKVYMIVRKPYLRASEIMQKRVKEKENIEILFETNTLGLFGENGVEGAHLVRHMGEANEEKFDIAIDGFFLAIGHKPNTDLFKDFIDLDEQGFIKVVPGTAGTNLPGIFAAGDVADPVYRQGIVAAGSGAKAAIEADRYLQQL
;
A
#
# COMPACT_ATOMS: atom_id res chain seq x y z
N VAL A 1 7.95 5.53 3.04
CA VAL A 1 8.72 5.00 1.91
C VAL A 1 7.80 4.79 0.72
N GLY A 2 8.19 5.27 -0.48
CA GLY A 2 7.43 5.15 -1.72
C GLY A 2 7.52 6.39 -2.58
N GLY A 3 7.13 6.29 -3.86
CA GLY A 3 7.23 7.40 -4.82
C GLY A 3 6.04 7.49 -5.79
N GLY A 4 4.94 6.77 -5.55
CA GLY A 4 3.68 6.87 -6.28
C GLY A 4 2.68 7.81 -5.62
N ASP A 5 1.47 7.92 -6.19
CA ASP A 5 0.41 8.81 -5.66
C ASP A 5 0.08 8.50 -4.20
N THR A 6 -0.11 7.24 -3.83
CA THR A 6 -0.34 6.83 -2.43
C THR A 6 0.74 7.35 -1.47
N ALA A 7 2.02 7.24 -1.87
CA ALA A 7 3.12 7.73 -1.02
C ALA A 7 3.09 9.26 -0.87
N CYS A 8 2.73 9.98 -1.93
CA CYS A 8 2.58 11.43 -1.88
C CYS A 8 1.37 11.84 -1.02
N GLU A 9 0.24 11.16 -1.13
CA GLU A 9 -0.95 11.40 -0.32
C GLU A 9 -0.67 11.16 1.17
N GLU A 10 -0.05 10.02 1.52
CA GLU A 10 0.35 9.72 2.89
C GLU A 10 1.37 10.73 3.44
N ALA A 11 2.36 11.12 2.63
CA ALA A 11 3.33 12.13 3.04
C ALA A 11 2.67 13.48 3.32
N MET A 12 1.70 13.91 2.49
CA MET A 12 0.93 15.13 2.72
C MET A 12 0.08 15.04 3.99
N TYR A 13 -0.55 13.89 4.24
CA TYR A 13 -1.32 13.66 5.46
C TYR A 13 -0.41 13.72 6.70
N LEU A 14 0.71 12.98 6.68
CA LEU A 14 1.68 12.96 7.78
C LEU A 14 2.32 14.34 8.02
N ALA A 15 2.53 15.13 6.98
CA ALA A 15 3.05 16.49 7.10
C ALA A 15 2.10 17.46 7.83
N GLY A 16 0.81 17.09 7.94
CA GLY A 16 -0.15 17.81 8.80
C GLY A 16 -0.04 17.45 10.29
N LEU A 17 0.60 16.34 10.63
CA LEU A 17 0.69 15.81 11.99
C LEU A 17 2.12 15.88 12.55
N ALA A 18 3.13 15.69 11.72
CA ALA A 18 4.53 15.63 12.09
C ALA A 18 5.25 16.97 11.86
N LYS A 19 6.31 17.22 12.63
CA LYS A 19 7.19 18.37 12.43
C LYS A 19 7.95 18.28 11.10
N LYS A 20 8.36 17.07 10.72
CA LYS A 20 9.09 16.79 9.49
C LYS A 20 8.72 15.41 8.95
N VAL A 21 8.66 15.30 7.65
CA VAL A 21 8.42 14.04 6.92
C VAL A 21 9.56 13.83 5.92
N TYR A 22 10.18 12.67 5.95
CA TYR A 22 11.12 12.22 4.94
C TYR A 22 10.41 11.27 3.98
N MET A 23 10.40 11.58 2.69
CA MET A 23 9.97 10.65 1.65
C MET A 23 11.19 9.91 1.10
N ILE A 24 11.30 8.62 1.38
CA ILE A 24 12.41 7.79 0.88
C ILE A 24 11.98 7.20 -0.46
N VAL A 25 12.67 7.57 -1.53
CA VAL A 25 12.33 7.24 -2.91
C VAL A 25 13.50 6.56 -3.61
N ARG A 26 13.32 5.29 -3.98
CA ARG A 26 14.35 4.46 -4.63
C ARG A 26 14.83 4.99 -6.00
N LYS A 27 13.96 5.70 -6.72
CA LYS A 27 14.25 6.25 -8.05
C LYS A 27 14.68 7.71 -7.95
N PRO A 28 15.35 8.28 -8.97
CA PRO A 28 15.67 9.70 -9.02
C PRO A 28 14.45 10.59 -9.32
N TYR A 29 13.26 10.02 -9.37
CA TYR A 29 12.01 10.73 -9.66
C TYR A 29 10.81 10.09 -8.95
N LEU A 30 9.76 10.87 -8.77
CA LEU A 30 8.46 10.39 -8.30
C LEU A 30 7.66 9.86 -9.50
N ARG A 31 6.91 8.76 -9.29
CA ARG A 31 5.97 8.18 -10.26
C ARG A 31 4.54 8.69 -10.08
N ALA A 32 4.32 9.54 -9.09
CA ALA A 32 3.04 10.16 -8.82
C ALA A 32 2.61 11.11 -9.95
N SER A 33 1.33 11.46 -9.99
CA SER A 33 0.78 12.49 -10.87
C SER A 33 1.50 13.83 -10.68
N GLU A 34 1.56 14.67 -11.71
CA GLU A 34 2.24 15.96 -11.65
C GLU A 34 1.70 16.84 -10.52
N ILE A 35 0.38 16.80 -10.29
CA ILE A 35 -0.27 17.55 -9.22
C ILE A 35 0.25 17.12 -7.85
N MET A 36 0.36 15.81 -7.63
CA MET A 36 0.86 15.27 -6.35
C MET A 36 2.35 15.54 -6.16
N GLN A 37 3.13 15.41 -7.23
CA GLN A 37 4.54 15.78 -7.20
C GLN A 37 4.75 17.25 -6.81
N LYS A 38 3.96 18.15 -7.39
CA LYS A 38 4.01 19.57 -7.06
C LYS A 38 3.70 19.81 -5.60
N ARG A 39 2.59 19.23 -5.11
CA ARG A 39 2.15 19.39 -3.70
C ARG A 39 3.22 18.97 -2.69
N VAL A 40 3.85 17.80 -2.87
CA VAL A 40 4.87 17.33 -1.92
C VAL A 40 6.16 18.12 -2.02
N LYS A 41 6.54 18.62 -3.20
CA LYS A 41 7.74 19.44 -3.39
C LYS A 41 7.59 20.85 -2.80
N GLU A 42 6.38 21.40 -2.80
CA GLU A 42 6.07 22.74 -2.26
C GLU A 42 5.80 22.71 -0.75
N LYS A 43 5.67 21.53 -0.13
CA LYS A 43 5.39 21.40 1.30
C LYS A 43 6.68 21.53 2.11
N GLU A 44 6.82 22.62 2.88
CA GLU A 44 8.05 23.01 3.58
C GLU A 44 8.62 21.94 4.52
N ASN A 45 7.76 21.16 5.16
CA ASN A 45 8.18 20.13 6.11
C ASN A 45 8.27 18.71 5.49
N ILE A 46 8.23 18.58 4.16
CA ILE A 46 8.53 17.35 3.45
C ILE A 46 9.91 17.44 2.80
N GLU A 47 10.78 16.50 3.10
CA GLU A 47 12.07 16.32 2.44
C GLU A 47 12.07 15.02 1.64
N ILE A 48 12.40 15.10 0.35
CA ILE A 48 12.40 13.93 -0.53
C ILE A 48 13.85 13.45 -0.70
N LEU A 49 14.12 12.23 -0.21
CA LEU A 49 15.41 11.55 -0.35
C LEU A 49 15.34 10.63 -1.56
N PHE A 50 15.75 11.14 -2.71
CA PHE A 50 15.83 10.34 -3.93
C PHE A 50 16.99 9.35 -3.91
N GLU A 51 16.91 8.31 -4.75
CA GLU A 51 17.91 7.26 -4.93
C GLU A 51 18.33 6.59 -3.61
N THR A 52 17.39 6.59 -2.66
CA THR A 52 17.61 6.16 -1.28
C THR A 52 16.76 4.94 -0.95
N ASN A 53 17.38 3.97 -0.29
CA ASN A 53 16.73 2.77 0.23
C ASN A 53 16.88 2.70 1.76
N THR A 54 15.92 2.05 2.42
CA THR A 54 15.99 1.73 3.84
C THR A 54 16.70 0.38 4.03
N LEU A 55 17.72 0.33 4.86
CA LEU A 55 18.44 -0.89 5.25
C LEU A 55 17.83 -1.53 6.49
N GLY A 56 17.29 -0.72 7.41
CA GLY A 56 16.70 -1.18 8.65
C GLY A 56 16.22 -0.04 9.51
N LEU A 57 15.55 -0.37 10.61
CA LEU A 57 15.12 0.56 11.64
C LEU A 57 15.86 0.26 12.92
N PHE A 58 16.01 1.26 13.80
CA PHE A 58 16.57 1.07 15.12
C PHE A 58 15.76 1.83 16.19
N GLY A 59 15.90 1.39 17.45
CA GLY A 59 15.27 1.94 18.64
C GLY A 59 15.05 0.83 19.68
N GLU A 60 14.94 1.22 20.97
CA GLU A 60 14.78 0.25 22.07
C GLU A 60 13.30 -0.01 22.39
N ASN A 61 12.50 1.06 22.58
CA ASN A 61 11.09 0.96 22.96
C ASN A 61 10.12 1.38 21.84
N GLY A 62 10.63 1.63 20.65
CA GLY A 62 9.90 2.08 19.47
C GLY A 62 10.88 2.44 18.37
N VAL A 63 10.36 3.02 17.28
CA VAL A 63 11.21 3.52 16.20
C VAL A 63 11.86 4.84 16.66
N GLU A 64 13.18 4.87 16.66
CA GLU A 64 14.00 6.05 16.99
C GLU A 64 14.79 6.54 15.77
N GLY A 65 14.95 5.66 14.75
CA GLY A 65 15.63 6.04 13.54
C GLY A 65 15.62 4.97 12.46
N ALA A 66 16.21 5.31 11.32
CA ALA A 66 16.37 4.42 10.18
C ALA A 66 17.79 4.49 9.60
N HIS A 67 18.35 3.32 9.29
CA HIS A 67 19.57 3.18 8.50
C HIS A 67 19.21 3.27 7.01
N LEU A 68 19.81 4.20 6.32
CA LEU A 68 19.56 4.47 4.90
C LEU A 68 20.83 4.27 4.07
N VAL A 69 20.61 3.98 2.79
CA VAL A 69 21.67 3.97 1.79
C VAL A 69 21.22 4.72 0.55
N ARG A 70 22.01 5.67 0.10
CA ARG A 70 21.85 6.38 -1.16
C ARG A 70 22.74 5.75 -2.23
N HIS A 71 22.32 5.74 -3.49
CA HIS A 71 23.04 5.17 -4.64
C HIS A 71 23.50 3.72 -4.40
N MET A 72 22.63 2.90 -3.82
CA MET A 72 22.92 1.52 -3.44
C MET A 72 23.47 0.70 -4.61
N GLY A 73 24.68 0.14 -4.41
CA GLY A 73 25.37 -0.66 -5.42
C GLY A 73 26.17 0.15 -6.45
N GLU A 74 26.28 1.46 -6.29
CA GLU A 74 27.05 2.35 -7.17
C GLU A 74 28.39 2.77 -6.52
N ALA A 75 29.30 3.34 -7.33
CA ALA A 75 30.60 3.79 -6.84
C ALA A 75 30.53 4.91 -5.79
N ASN A 76 29.43 5.66 -5.78
CA ASN A 76 29.14 6.76 -4.85
C ASN A 76 28.12 6.35 -3.77
N GLU A 77 28.05 5.06 -3.43
CA GLU A 77 27.19 4.58 -2.34
C GLU A 77 27.50 5.29 -1.03
N GLU A 78 26.45 5.84 -0.40
CA GLU A 78 26.55 6.55 0.87
C GLU A 78 25.56 5.95 1.87
N LYS A 79 26.06 5.53 3.05
CA LYS A 79 25.22 5.06 4.16
C LYS A 79 25.13 6.14 5.23
N PHE A 80 23.91 6.40 5.72
CA PHE A 80 23.65 7.39 6.75
C PHE A 80 22.41 7.03 7.56
N ASP A 81 22.26 7.66 8.71
CA ASP A 81 21.13 7.47 9.60
C ASP A 81 20.30 8.73 9.67
N ILE A 82 18.99 8.54 9.88
CA ILE A 82 18.06 9.63 10.20
C ILE A 82 17.31 9.30 11.49
N ALA A 83 17.07 10.31 12.32
CA ALA A 83 16.19 10.19 13.49
C ALA A 83 14.74 10.36 13.04
N ILE A 84 13.88 9.41 13.43
CA ILE A 84 12.43 9.40 13.14
C ILE A 84 11.68 8.76 14.30
N ASP A 85 10.43 9.20 14.52
CA ASP A 85 9.53 8.65 15.54
C ASP A 85 8.50 7.66 14.94
N GLY A 86 8.45 7.52 13.63
CA GLY A 86 7.53 6.63 12.93
C GLY A 86 7.98 6.29 11.51
N PHE A 87 7.59 5.12 11.03
CA PHE A 87 7.97 4.63 9.71
C PHE A 87 6.76 4.04 8.99
N PHE A 88 6.51 4.47 7.76
CA PHE A 88 5.37 4.08 6.95
C PHE A 88 5.81 3.54 5.59
N LEU A 89 5.24 2.42 5.19
CA LEU A 89 5.46 1.80 3.88
C LEU A 89 4.29 2.12 2.95
N ALA A 90 4.49 3.02 2.00
CA ALA A 90 3.55 3.40 0.96
C ALA A 90 3.98 2.88 -0.42
N ILE A 91 4.40 1.62 -0.47
CA ILE A 91 4.96 0.95 -1.67
C ILE A 91 3.89 0.23 -2.52
N GLY A 92 2.64 0.31 -2.12
CA GLY A 92 1.50 -0.39 -2.70
C GLY A 92 1.12 -1.66 -1.94
N HIS A 93 0.05 -2.28 -2.38
CA HIS A 93 -0.50 -3.50 -1.82
C HIS A 93 -0.49 -4.61 -2.87
N LYS A 94 -0.19 -5.82 -2.45
CA LYS A 94 -0.38 -7.03 -3.25
C LYS A 94 -1.41 -7.91 -2.53
N PRO A 95 -2.53 -8.28 -3.18
CA PRO A 95 -3.49 -9.19 -2.57
C PRO A 95 -2.87 -10.58 -2.40
N ASN A 96 -3.23 -11.29 -1.31
CA ASN A 96 -2.75 -12.65 -1.03
C ASN A 96 -3.56 -13.70 -1.80
N THR A 97 -3.48 -13.66 -3.11
CA THR A 97 -4.25 -14.50 -4.03
C THR A 97 -3.42 -15.59 -4.73
N ASP A 98 -2.13 -15.65 -4.46
CA ASP A 98 -1.21 -16.61 -5.10
C ASP A 98 -1.67 -18.08 -4.95
N LEU A 99 -2.37 -18.42 -3.85
CA LEU A 99 -2.96 -19.74 -3.60
C LEU A 99 -4.14 -20.08 -4.52
N PHE A 100 -4.80 -19.08 -5.09
CA PHE A 100 -6.06 -19.20 -5.82
C PHE A 100 -5.92 -18.94 -7.33
N LYS A 101 -4.77 -18.45 -7.77
CA LYS A 101 -4.55 -17.98 -9.16
C LYS A 101 -4.85 -18.99 -10.26
N ASP A 102 -4.76 -20.29 -9.93
CA ASP A 102 -4.99 -21.38 -10.89
C ASP A 102 -6.46 -21.81 -10.93
N PHE A 103 -7.32 -21.30 -10.07
CA PHE A 103 -8.72 -21.71 -9.89
C PHE A 103 -9.71 -20.56 -10.01
N ILE A 104 -9.35 -19.39 -9.47
CA ILE A 104 -10.24 -18.23 -9.38
C ILE A 104 -9.71 -17.14 -10.33
N ASP A 105 -10.63 -16.51 -11.05
CA ASP A 105 -10.30 -15.41 -11.95
C ASP A 105 -9.78 -14.21 -11.16
N LEU A 106 -8.58 -13.76 -11.52
CA LEU A 106 -7.96 -12.56 -10.97
C LEU A 106 -7.93 -11.45 -12.03
N ASP A 107 -7.89 -10.21 -11.58
CA ASP A 107 -7.62 -9.07 -12.44
C ASP A 107 -6.11 -8.92 -12.73
N GLU A 108 -5.75 -7.90 -13.51
CA GLU A 108 -4.35 -7.62 -13.88
C GLU A 108 -3.47 -7.24 -12.69
N GLN A 109 -4.06 -6.84 -11.57
CA GLN A 109 -3.37 -6.48 -10.33
C GLN A 109 -3.35 -7.62 -9.31
N GLY A 110 -4.01 -8.74 -9.62
CA GLY A 110 -4.07 -9.94 -8.78
C GLY A 110 -5.24 -9.98 -7.80
N PHE A 111 -6.21 -9.05 -7.84
CA PHE A 111 -7.42 -9.10 -7.02
C PHE A 111 -8.42 -10.10 -7.58
N ILE A 112 -9.20 -10.74 -6.70
CA ILE A 112 -10.25 -11.70 -7.10
C ILE A 112 -11.38 -10.95 -7.82
N LYS A 113 -11.69 -11.40 -9.02
CA LYS A 113 -12.87 -10.90 -9.75
C LYS A 113 -14.14 -11.48 -9.14
N VAL A 114 -15.06 -10.59 -8.81
CA VAL A 114 -16.43 -10.98 -8.40
C VAL A 114 -17.43 -10.57 -9.46
N VAL A 115 -18.54 -11.31 -9.54
CA VAL A 115 -19.65 -10.94 -10.41
C VAL A 115 -20.20 -9.57 -9.95
N PRO A 116 -20.33 -8.58 -10.84
CA PRO A 116 -20.77 -7.24 -10.48
C PRO A 116 -22.06 -7.23 -9.64
N GLY A 117 -22.03 -6.51 -8.51
CA GLY A 117 -23.15 -6.44 -7.58
C GLY A 117 -23.25 -7.59 -6.58
N THR A 118 -22.43 -8.63 -6.71
CA THR A 118 -22.41 -9.82 -5.83
C THR A 118 -21.05 -10.00 -5.16
N ALA A 119 -20.92 -11.04 -4.35
CA ALA A 119 -19.64 -11.54 -3.83
C ALA A 119 -19.20 -12.85 -4.51
N GLY A 120 -19.99 -13.38 -5.45
CA GLY A 120 -19.70 -14.62 -6.17
C GLY A 120 -18.50 -14.50 -7.09
N THR A 121 -17.69 -15.56 -7.15
CA THR A 121 -16.55 -15.69 -8.07
C THR A 121 -16.97 -16.42 -9.35
N ASN A 122 -16.01 -16.73 -10.23
CA ASN A 122 -16.22 -17.61 -11.38
C ASN A 122 -16.55 -19.07 -10.98
N LEU A 123 -16.33 -19.46 -9.73
CA LEU A 123 -16.61 -20.80 -9.23
C LEU A 123 -17.85 -20.82 -8.33
N PRO A 124 -18.87 -21.66 -8.64
CA PRO A 124 -20.05 -21.79 -7.80
C PRO A 124 -19.68 -22.19 -6.35
N GLY A 125 -20.32 -21.56 -5.37
CA GLY A 125 -20.08 -21.81 -3.96
C GLY A 125 -18.82 -21.16 -3.37
N ILE A 126 -18.07 -20.39 -4.17
CA ILE A 126 -16.92 -19.62 -3.71
C ILE A 126 -17.22 -18.12 -3.82
N PHE A 127 -17.06 -17.43 -2.70
CA PHE A 127 -17.34 -16.01 -2.56
C PHE A 127 -16.08 -15.28 -2.10
N ALA A 128 -15.90 -14.04 -2.56
CA ALA A 128 -14.78 -13.19 -2.16
C ALA A 128 -15.28 -11.86 -1.60
N ALA A 129 -14.60 -11.40 -0.54
CA ALA A 129 -14.94 -10.15 0.14
C ALA A 129 -13.69 -9.53 0.77
N GLY A 130 -13.79 -8.24 1.10
CA GLY A 130 -12.70 -7.47 1.70
C GLY A 130 -11.64 -7.07 0.68
N ASP A 131 -10.47 -6.71 1.19
CA ASP A 131 -9.38 -6.15 0.41
C ASP A 131 -8.88 -7.05 -0.73
N VAL A 132 -9.10 -8.36 -0.63
CA VAL A 132 -8.72 -9.34 -1.65
C VAL A 132 -9.52 -9.18 -2.96
N ALA A 133 -10.69 -8.54 -2.90
CA ALA A 133 -11.57 -8.25 -4.03
C ALA A 133 -11.84 -6.74 -4.21
N ASP A 134 -11.15 -5.89 -3.45
CA ASP A 134 -11.28 -4.42 -3.53
C ASP A 134 -9.94 -3.76 -3.85
N PRO A 135 -9.65 -3.49 -5.13
CA PRO A 135 -8.44 -2.79 -5.53
C PRO A 135 -8.45 -1.29 -5.19
N VAL A 136 -9.60 -0.71 -4.81
CA VAL A 136 -9.79 0.74 -4.74
C VAL A 136 -9.83 1.28 -3.32
N TYR A 137 -10.81 0.85 -2.52
CA TYR A 137 -11.11 1.52 -1.24
C TYR A 137 -10.28 0.98 -0.08
N ARG A 138 -10.24 -0.35 0.10
CA ARG A 138 -9.45 -1.03 1.15
C ARG A 138 -9.66 -0.44 2.54
N GLN A 139 -10.93 -0.22 2.88
CA GLN A 139 -11.33 0.33 4.17
C GLN A 139 -12.08 -0.72 4.98
N GLY A 140 -11.83 -0.76 6.31
CA GLY A 140 -12.45 -1.74 7.21
C GLY A 140 -13.97 -1.80 7.09
N ILE A 141 -14.66 -0.65 6.96
CA ILE A 141 -16.11 -0.62 6.81
C ILE A 141 -16.58 -1.19 5.46
N VAL A 142 -15.81 -1.00 4.39
CA VAL A 142 -16.10 -1.56 3.06
C VAL A 142 -15.88 -3.08 3.09
N ALA A 143 -14.78 -3.52 3.72
CA ALA A 143 -14.49 -4.94 3.91
C ALA A 143 -15.58 -5.64 4.72
N ALA A 144 -16.04 -5.04 5.83
CA ALA A 144 -17.13 -5.56 6.64
C ALA A 144 -18.45 -5.66 5.85
N GLY A 145 -18.79 -4.64 5.08
CA GLY A 145 -20.00 -4.63 4.22
C GLY A 145 -19.96 -5.71 3.14
N SER A 146 -18.82 -5.86 2.47
CA SER A 146 -18.63 -6.93 1.47
C SER A 146 -18.65 -8.33 2.11
N GLY A 147 -18.09 -8.47 3.31
CA GLY A 147 -18.15 -9.71 4.09
C GLY A 147 -19.57 -10.12 4.47
N ALA A 148 -20.40 -9.15 4.92
CA ALA A 148 -21.81 -9.41 5.20
C ALA A 148 -22.58 -9.86 3.95
N LYS A 149 -22.30 -9.23 2.79
CA LYS A 149 -22.89 -9.64 1.52
C LYS A 149 -22.47 -11.07 1.14
N ALA A 150 -21.19 -11.41 1.25
CA ALA A 150 -20.68 -12.74 0.95
C ALA A 150 -21.32 -13.82 1.85
N ALA A 151 -21.49 -13.53 3.13
CA ALA A 151 -22.14 -14.45 4.07
C ALA A 151 -23.61 -14.73 3.72
N ILE A 152 -24.39 -13.67 3.34
CA ILE A 152 -25.78 -13.82 2.92
C ILE A 152 -25.87 -14.62 1.62
N GLU A 153 -24.99 -14.38 0.67
CA GLU A 153 -24.98 -15.13 -0.59
C GLU A 153 -24.58 -16.59 -0.42
N ALA A 154 -23.62 -16.86 0.49
CA ALA A 154 -23.22 -18.23 0.83
C ALA A 154 -24.38 -18.99 1.50
N ASP A 155 -25.10 -18.38 2.44
CA ASP A 155 -26.28 -18.98 3.06
C ASP A 155 -27.36 -19.32 2.02
N ARG A 156 -27.67 -18.37 1.12
CA ARG A 156 -28.63 -18.60 0.02
C ARG A 156 -28.19 -19.71 -0.94
N TYR A 157 -26.90 -19.80 -1.21
CA TYR A 157 -26.35 -20.85 -2.06
C TYR A 157 -26.54 -22.23 -1.40
N LEU A 158 -26.25 -22.35 -0.12
CA LEU A 158 -26.45 -23.60 0.63
C LEU A 158 -27.91 -24.05 0.71
N GLN A 159 -28.86 -23.12 0.73
CA GLN A 159 -30.29 -23.44 0.72
C GLN A 159 -30.80 -23.98 -0.63
N GLN A 160 -30.01 -23.88 -1.69
CA GLN A 160 -30.35 -24.36 -3.03
C GLN A 160 -29.73 -25.72 -3.37
N LEU A 161 -28.90 -26.27 -2.48
CA LEU A 161 -28.30 -27.59 -2.60
C LEU A 161 -29.22 -28.66 -2.00
#